data_c323b5afefe31f53d491de04a65d8151
#
_entry.id   c323b5afefe31f53d491de04a65d8151
#
_cell.length_a   1.000
_cell.length_b   1.000
_cell.length_c   1.000
_cell.angle_alpha   90.00
_cell.angle_beta   90.00
_cell.angle_gamma   90.00
#
_symmetry.space_group_name_H-M   'P 1'
#
loop_
_entity.id
_entity.type
_entity.pdbx_description
1 polymer ?
#
loop_
_entity_poly.entity_id
_entity_poly.type
_entity_poly.pdbx_seq_one_letter_code
_entity_poly.pdbx_strand_id
1 'polypeptide(L)'
;MVEQQRQTGCTASQRVGGHDAGQPPERVDEHAENHPDIFEDGDGNVYWTQTRPAVNPQWEGQTEVWTQRIDPETWTFVDDGLPAGSGKTVIWRGYGVESVWAEAPHLYRVGDYVYLMTAEGGTSFEHSEMAMRIYAPHGLLRAFEAYEREASESGECIPQVRDGERCYLGTAIRAFHADKKNPILTHRHLGLSEPLQCVGHADLLLHPELGWWLVCLGVRETRGKHDGELLSYLGRESFVAPVSWEHNPADWKLDGNGALDTHEGDPGWPVTCAGLGRLADEITVTTEDDGITIEPRVKSSLAGDVEPALVDVADGSTNGVVVRDERDVSYRRIAKLPTLMPIPMSGSLVIRQNSTHYAVFSMHGTDVRYEMVNGDDSQAGSVAVQADGVRPAVLFDDNRLSVIVTGMHGLVDSATFVRQGQVLLSVDARFLSTEWAGGFVGCMAGFMA
;
A
#
# COMPACT_ATOMS: atom_id res chain seq x y z
N MET A 1 15.48 14.04 19.35
CA MET A 1 15.47 14.78 18.08
C MET A 1 15.43 13.72 17.02
N VAL A 2 14.26 13.43 16.49
CA VAL A 2 14.08 12.47 15.39
C VAL A 2 14.28 13.28 14.13
N GLU A 3 15.31 12.95 13.39
CA GLU A 3 15.65 13.55 12.10
C GLU A 3 14.61 13.12 11.08
N GLN A 4 13.84 14.08 10.56
CA GLN A 4 12.86 13.85 9.51
C GLN A 4 13.60 13.41 8.23
N GLN A 5 13.51 12.15 7.88
CA GLN A 5 13.84 11.69 6.54
C GLN A 5 12.83 12.31 5.55
N ARG A 6 13.33 13.20 4.70
CA ARG A 6 12.57 13.74 3.57
C ARG A 6 12.23 12.61 2.64
N GLN A 7 10.94 12.26 2.56
CA GLN A 7 10.43 11.40 1.51
C GLN A 7 10.58 12.11 0.18
N THR A 8 11.48 11.62 -0.67
CA THR A 8 11.52 11.99 -2.07
C THR A 8 10.34 11.30 -2.76
N GLY A 9 9.35 12.09 -3.12
CA GLY A 9 8.14 11.62 -3.79
C GLY A 9 8.47 10.91 -5.11
N CYS A 10 7.86 9.76 -5.29
CA CYS A 10 7.84 9.04 -6.55
C CYS A 10 6.92 9.80 -7.52
N THR A 11 7.47 10.52 -8.47
CA THR A 11 6.72 11.13 -9.57
C THR A 11 6.29 10.02 -10.53
N ALA A 12 5.08 9.51 -10.37
CA ALA A 12 4.42 8.75 -11.41
C ALA A 12 3.89 9.71 -12.48
N SER A 13 4.72 10.11 -13.43
CA SER A 13 4.26 10.73 -14.66
C SER A 13 3.67 9.65 -15.57
N GLN A 14 2.42 9.34 -15.44
CA GLN A 14 1.69 8.67 -16.52
C GLN A 14 1.42 9.72 -17.62
N ARG A 15 2.17 9.64 -18.72
CA ARG A 15 1.81 10.32 -19.95
C ARG A 15 0.58 9.62 -20.53
N VAL A 16 -0.58 10.19 -20.31
CA VAL A 16 -1.76 9.92 -21.13
C VAL A 16 -1.51 10.57 -22.48
N GLY A 17 -1.75 9.81 -23.57
CA GLY A 17 -1.42 10.16 -24.94
C GLY A 17 -1.98 11.51 -25.38
N GLY A 18 -1.19 12.20 -26.22
CA GLY A 18 -1.35 13.58 -26.59
C GLY A 18 -2.66 13.94 -27.29
N HIS A 19 -3.23 14.99 -26.77
CA HIS A 19 -3.90 16.01 -27.55
C HIS A 19 -3.29 17.36 -27.15
N ASP A 20 -3.07 18.25 -28.12
CA ASP A 20 -2.58 19.62 -27.91
C ASP A 20 -3.45 20.30 -26.85
N ALA A 21 -2.98 20.27 -25.62
CA ALA A 21 -3.62 20.91 -24.49
C ALA A 21 -3.10 22.34 -24.41
N GLY A 22 -4.01 23.29 -24.41
CA GLY A 22 -3.77 24.62 -23.88
C GLY A 22 -3.05 24.53 -22.54
N GLN A 23 -2.38 25.59 -22.13
CA GLN A 23 -1.50 25.67 -20.96
C GLN A 23 -1.99 24.79 -19.81
N PRO A 24 -1.11 23.96 -19.24
CA PRO A 24 -1.47 23.19 -18.05
C PRO A 24 -1.97 24.17 -16.98
N PRO A 25 -2.95 23.75 -16.16
CA PRO A 25 -3.38 24.53 -15.02
C PRO A 25 -2.15 24.95 -14.22
N GLU A 26 -2.18 26.14 -13.61
CA GLU A 26 -1.09 26.70 -12.82
C GLU A 26 -0.35 25.60 -12.08
N ARG A 27 0.99 25.59 -12.22
CA ARG A 27 1.83 24.56 -11.59
C ARG A 27 1.38 24.34 -10.17
N VAL A 28 0.73 23.23 -9.95
CA VAL A 28 0.51 22.69 -8.62
C VAL A 28 1.91 22.54 -8.00
N ASP A 29 2.11 23.14 -6.84
CA ASP A 29 3.36 23.11 -6.13
C ASP A 29 3.75 21.63 -5.94
N GLU A 30 4.80 21.16 -6.61
CA GLU A 30 5.19 19.75 -6.72
C GLU A 30 5.44 19.07 -5.36
N HIS A 31 5.38 19.85 -4.28
CA HIS A 31 5.67 19.39 -2.91
C HIS A 31 4.44 19.25 -2.00
N ALA A 32 3.25 19.66 -2.45
CA ALA A 32 2.14 19.89 -1.55
C ALA A 32 0.91 19.00 -1.75
N GLU A 33 0.72 18.37 -2.90
CA GLU A 33 -0.52 17.67 -3.23
C GLU A 33 -0.26 16.26 -3.76
N ASN A 34 -0.81 15.24 -3.06
CA ASN A 34 -0.59 13.83 -3.36
C ASN A 34 -1.90 13.06 -3.52
N HIS A 35 -1.84 11.93 -4.23
CA HIS A 35 -2.88 10.92 -4.35
C HIS A 35 -4.21 11.46 -4.92
N PRO A 36 -4.23 11.94 -6.17
CA PRO A 36 -5.47 12.37 -6.81
C PRO A 36 -6.35 11.17 -7.15
N ASP A 37 -7.66 11.36 -6.98
CA ASP A 37 -8.71 10.44 -7.38
C ASP A 37 -9.75 11.15 -8.24
N ILE A 38 -10.40 10.41 -9.14
CA ILE A 38 -11.48 10.90 -10.00
C ILE A 38 -12.74 10.09 -9.70
N PHE A 39 -13.76 10.79 -9.27
CA PHE A 39 -15.06 10.23 -8.93
C PHE A 39 -16.14 10.77 -9.88
N GLU A 40 -16.82 9.86 -10.59
CA GLU A 40 -18.03 10.17 -11.36
C GLU A 40 -19.25 9.86 -10.50
N ASP A 41 -20.03 10.88 -10.17
CA ASP A 41 -21.22 10.76 -9.35
C ASP A 41 -22.46 10.36 -10.16
N GLY A 42 -23.47 9.82 -9.50
CA GLY A 42 -24.71 9.37 -10.12
C GLY A 42 -25.53 10.45 -10.82
N ASP A 43 -25.28 11.72 -10.57
CA ASP A 43 -25.86 12.88 -11.25
C ASP A 43 -25.07 13.34 -12.50
N GLY A 44 -24.00 12.61 -12.85
CA GLY A 44 -23.13 12.91 -13.99
C GLY A 44 -22.06 13.96 -13.72
N ASN A 45 -21.95 14.49 -12.50
CA ASN A 45 -20.84 15.34 -12.12
C ASN A 45 -19.57 14.52 -11.89
N VAL A 46 -18.43 15.06 -12.30
CA VAL A 46 -17.12 14.45 -12.08
C VAL A 46 -16.32 15.29 -11.10
N TYR A 47 -15.71 14.65 -10.14
CA TYR A 47 -14.95 15.30 -9.07
C TYR A 47 -13.50 14.85 -9.10
N TRP A 48 -12.61 15.80 -8.89
CA TRP A 48 -11.22 15.60 -8.54
C TRP A 48 -11.10 15.68 -7.02
N THR A 49 -10.54 14.66 -6.41
CA THR A 49 -10.34 14.59 -4.96
C THR A 49 -8.86 14.34 -4.68
N GLN A 50 -8.31 15.02 -3.68
CA GLN A 50 -6.87 15.01 -3.47
C GLN A 50 -6.53 15.39 -2.03
N THR A 51 -5.34 14.92 -1.56
CA THR A 51 -4.71 15.32 -0.30
C THR A 51 -3.77 16.50 -0.50
N ARG A 52 -3.71 17.38 0.50
CA ARG A 52 -2.74 18.47 0.60
C ARG A 52 -2.37 18.75 2.06
N PRO A 53 -1.29 19.48 2.35
CA PRO A 53 -1.06 20.04 3.68
C PRO A 53 -2.24 20.88 4.15
N ALA A 54 -2.63 20.69 5.39
CA ALA A 54 -3.80 21.38 5.93
C ALA A 54 -3.60 22.91 6.00
N VAL A 55 -4.58 23.65 5.55
CA VAL A 55 -4.62 25.10 5.78
C VAL A 55 -4.98 25.35 7.24
N ASN A 56 -4.09 25.97 8.01
CA ASN A 56 -4.18 26.13 9.45
C ASN A 56 -4.22 24.78 10.21
N PRO A 57 -3.12 24.02 10.20
CA PRO A 57 -3.05 22.72 10.83
C PRO A 57 -3.27 22.81 12.34
N GLN A 58 -3.93 21.81 12.92
CA GLN A 58 -4.12 21.65 14.36
C GLN A 58 -2.94 20.94 15.02
N TRP A 59 -2.13 20.24 14.21
CA TRP A 59 -0.87 19.59 14.61
C TRP A 59 0.13 19.64 13.46
N GLU A 60 1.39 19.46 13.77
CA GLU A 60 2.47 19.44 12.77
C GLU A 60 2.29 18.28 11.79
N GLY A 61 2.42 18.55 10.50
CA GLY A 61 2.28 17.56 9.43
C GLY A 61 0.83 17.21 9.07
N GLN A 62 -0.18 17.83 9.69
CA GLN A 62 -1.56 17.56 9.32
C GLN A 62 -1.82 17.79 7.84
N THR A 63 -2.47 16.83 7.21
CA THR A 63 -3.02 16.94 5.86
C THR A 63 -4.54 17.10 5.90
N GLU A 64 -5.10 17.50 4.77
CA GLU A 64 -6.54 17.58 4.56
C GLU A 64 -6.89 17.09 3.16
N VAL A 65 -8.07 16.50 3.04
CA VAL A 65 -8.66 16.05 1.77
C VAL A 65 -9.62 17.12 1.28
N TRP A 66 -9.47 17.50 0.02
CA TRP A 66 -10.38 18.40 -0.66
C TRP A 66 -10.91 17.77 -1.95
N THR A 67 -12.08 18.21 -2.37
CA THR A 67 -12.71 17.81 -3.63
C THR A 67 -13.22 19.03 -4.40
N GLN A 68 -13.24 18.93 -5.73
CA GLN A 68 -13.78 19.96 -6.62
C GLN A 68 -14.29 19.32 -7.90
N ARG A 69 -15.39 19.84 -8.45
CA ARG A 69 -15.85 19.40 -9.76
C ARG A 69 -14.86 19.74 -10.85
N ILE A 70 -14.75 18.83 -11.81
CA ILE A 70 -14.03 19.05 -13.06
C ILE A 70 -15.00 18.88 -14.25
N ASP A 71 -14.72 19.59 -15.31
CA ASP A 71 -15.33 19.37 -16.62
C ASP A 71 -14.61 18.19 -17.28
N PRO A 72 -15.28 17.05 -17.54
CA PRO A 72 -14.64 15.86 -18.10
C PRO A 72 -14.21 16.02 -19.57
N GLU A 73 -14.72 17.03 -20.30
CA GLU A 73 -14.33 17.28 -21.67
C GLU A 73 -13.05 18.12 -21.76
N THR A 74 -12.93 19.13 -20.88
CA THR A 74 -11.81 20.07 -20.90
C THR A 74 -10.74 19.78 -19.84
N TRP A 75 -11.06 18.94 -18.86
CA TRP A 75 -10.21 18.63 -17.68
C TRP A 75 -9.83 19.88 -16.88
N THR A 76 -10.74 20.84 -16.81
CA THR A 76 -10.58 22.05 -16.02
C THR A 76 -11.50 22.06 -14.82
N PHE A 77 -11.07 22.69 -13.74
CA PHE A 77 -11.91 22.87 -12.56
C PHE A 77 -13.11 23.76 -12.88
N VAL A 78 -14.27 23.32 -12.40
CA VAL A 78 -15.51 24.07 -12.53
C VAL A 78 -15.66 24.96 -11.30
N ASP A 79 -15.95 26.25 -11.55
CA ASP A 79 -16.39 27.14 -10.50
C ASP A 79 -17.90 26.91 -10.30
N ASP A 80 -18.28 26.33 -9.18
CA ASP A 80 -19.68 26.00 -8.85
C ASP A 80 -20.52 27.22 -8.44
N GLY A 81 -19.98 28.42 -8.62
CA GLY A 81 -20.68 29.64 -8.21
C GLY A 81 -20.92 29.73 -6.70
N LEU A 82 -20.21 28.92 -5.95
CA LEU A 82 -20.24 28.96 -4.49
C LEU A 82 -19.62 30.28 -4.03
N PRO A 83 -20.12 30.91 -2.96
CA PRO A 83 -19.74 32.28 -2.58
C PRO A 83 -18.25 32.53 -2.37
N ALA A 84 -17.45 31.50 -2.46
CA ALA A 84 -16.05 31.49 -2.10
C ALA A 84 -15.06 31.45 -3.25
N GLY A 85 -15.49 31.30 -4.50
CA GLY A 85 -14.66 31.61 -5.67
C GLY A 85 -13.70 30.53 -6.17
N SER A 86 -13.23 29.55 -5.41
CA SER A 86 -12.31 28.50 -5.92
C SER A 86 -12.98 27.16 -6.24
N GLY A 87 -14.21 26.95 -5.75
CA GLY A 87 -14.91 25.68 -5.95
C GLY A 87 -14.36 24.51 -5.11
N LYS A 88 -13.19 24.64 -4.48
CA LYS A 88 -12.63 23.62 -3.62
C LYS A 88 -13.43 23.47 -2.33
N THR A 89 -13.70 22.23 -1.96
CA THR A 89 -14.39 21.89 -0.70
C THR A 89 -13.50 20.92 0.08
N VAL A 90 -13.06 21.35 1.27
CA VAL A 90 -12.35 20.46 2.21
C VAL A 90 -13.37 19.54 2.86
N ILE A 91 -13.19 18.24 2.69
CA ILE A 91 -14.16 17.21 3.11
C ILE A 91 -13.68 16.37 4.30
N TRP A 92 -12.35 16.31 4.53
CA TRP A 92 -11.79 15.54 5.64
C TRP A 92 -10.45 16.12 6.10
N ARG A 93 -10.11 15.96 7.38
CA ARG A 93 -8.86 16.46 7.97
C ARG A 93 -8.16 15.45 8.89
N GLY A 94 -8.47 14.18 8.72
CA GLY A 94 -7.91 13.11 9.53
C GLY A 94 -8.61 12.92 10.88
N TYR A 95 -8.36 11.78 11.49
CA TYR A 95 -9.00 11.33 12.71
C TYR A 95 -8.43 11.95 13.99
N GLY A 96 -7.21 12.48 13.91
CA GLY A 96 -6.56 13.11 15.05
C GLY A 96 -5.03 13.11 14.97
N VAL A 97 -4.41 13.60 16.03
CA VAL A 97 -2.96 13.83 16.13
C VAL A 97 -2.14 12.58 15.90
N GLU A 98 -2.62 11.44 16.37
CA GLU A 98 -1.89 10.16 16.22
C GLU A 98 -1.96 9.60 14.80
N SER A 99 -2.95 10.02 14.02
CA SER A 99 -3.07 9.64 12.61
C SER A 99 -2.23 10.51 11.67
N VAL A 100 -1.72 11.61 12.12
CA VAL A 100 -0.92 12.67 11.49
C VAL A 100 -1.41 13.06 10.09
N TRP A 101 -1.39 12.12 9.13
CA TRP A 101 -1.75 12.33 7.73
C TRP A 101 -3.07 11.63 7.39
N ALA A 102 -3.94 12.30 6.64
CA ALA A 102 -5.04 11.70 5.89
C ALA A 102 -4.67 11.77 4.42
N GLU A 103 -4.53 10.62 3.77
CA GLU A 103 -3.97 10.48 2.43
C GLU A 103 -4.83 9.53 1.59
N ALA A 104 -4.51 9.42 0.29
CA ALA A 104 -5.15 8.50 -0.65
C ALA A 104 -6.69 8.51 -0.57
N PRO A 105 -7.33 9.67 -0.75
CA PRO A 105 -8.78 9.73 -0.72
C PRO A 105 -9.39 9.06 -1.93
N HIS A 106 -10.36 8.17 -1.72
CA HIS A 106 -11.19 7.59 -2.77
C HIS A 106 -12.66 7.80 -2.46
N LEU A 107 -13.43 8.21 -3.47
CA LEU A 107 -14.87 8.40 -3.35
C LEU A 107 -15.62 7.28 -4.09
N TYR A 108 -16.67 6.75 -3.46
CA TYR A 108 -17.49 5.68 -4.02
C TYR A 108 -18.96 5.96 -3.81
N ARG A 109 -19.78 5.72 -4.83
CA ARG A 109 -21.23 5.70 -4.68
C ARG A 109 -21.73 4.28 -4.42
N VAL A 110 -22.41 4.10 -3.28
CA VAL A 110 -23.10 2.87 -2.95
C VAL A 110 -24.51 3.23 -2.49
N GLY A 111 -25.51 2.89 -3.32
CA GLY A 111 -26.87 3.36 -3.10
C GLY A 111 -26.97 4.90 -3.10
N ASP A 112 -27.66 5.44 -2.11
CA ASP A 112 -27.85 6.87 -1.94
C ASP A 112 -26.73 7.55 -1.14
N TYR A 113 -25.64 6.83 -0.86
CA TYR A 113 -24.50 7.36 -0.12
C TYR A 113 -23.27 7.52 -1.01
N VAL A 114 -22.49 8.57 -0.71
CA VAL A 114 -21.11 8.69 -1.18
C VAL A 114 -20.18 8.37 0.00
N TYR A 115 -19.32 7.39 -0.17
CA TYR A 115 -18.30 7.00 0.79
C TYR A 115 -16.98 7.68 0.44
N LEU A 116 -16.27 8.10 1.46
CA LEU A 116 -14.88 8.52 1.38
C LEU A 116 -14.04 7.51 2.13
N MET A 117 -13.02 6.98 1.48
CA MET A 117 -11.96 6.21 2.14
C MET A 117 -10.68 7.02 2.18
N THR A 118 -9.91 6.87 3.26
CA THR A 118 -8.60 7.51 3.43
C THR A 118 -7.63 6.60 4.15
N ALA A 119 -6.38 6.60 3.70
CA ALA A 119 -5.28 6.04 4.46
C ALA A 119 -4.85 7.04 5.55
N GLU A 120 -4.66 6.57 6.77
CA GLU A 120 -4.20 7.39 7.88
C GLU A 120 -3.07 6.72 8.67
N GLY A 121 -2.29 7.50 9.42
CA GLY A 121 -1.19 7.01 10.25
C GLY A 121 0.16 6.88 9.53
N GLY A 122 0.23 7.30 8.27
CA GLY A 122 1.42 7.14 7.44
C GLY A 122 1.65 5.69 7.02
N THR A 123 2.80 5.42 6.43
CA THR A 123 3.07 4.19 5.68
C THR A 123 3.74 3.07 6.48
N SER A 124 3.98 3.30 7.77
CA SER A 124 4.63 2.34 8.67
C SER A 124 3.62 1.61 9.58
N PHE A 125 4.02 1.21 10.76
CA PHE A 125 3.23 0.40 11.68
C PHE A 125 1.83 0.96 11.98
N GLU A 126 1.68 2.29 12.03
CA GLU A 126 0.40 2.97 12.32
C GLU A 126 -0.57 3.02 11.13
N HIS A 127 -0.14 2.53 9.96
CA HIS A 127 -0.93 2.56 8.72
C HIS A 127 -2.31 1.91 8.91
N SER A 128 -3.32 2.59 8.42
CA SER A 128 -4.71 2.23 8.65
C SER A 128 -5.58 2.74 7.50
N GLU A 129 -6.75 2.13 7.33
CA GLU A 129 -7.77 2.58 6.38
C GLU A 129 -9.02 3.01 7.13
N MET A 130 -9.54 4.18 6.78
CA MET A 130 -10.73 4.78 7.37
C MET A 130 -11.86 4.84 6.35
N ALA A 131 -13.10 4.74 6.82
CA ALA A 131 -14.30 4.94 6.01
C ALA A 131 -15.19 6.03 6.62
N MET A 132 -15.64 6.94 5.78
CA MET A 132 -16.60 7.98 6.06
C MET A 132 -17.69 7.97 5.01
N ARG A 133 -18.85 8.53 5.25
CA ARG A 133 -19.93 8.64 4.27
C ARG A 133 -20.78 9.87 4.44
N ILE A 134 -21.42 10.30 3.35
CA ILE A 134 -22.45 11.34 3.33
C ILE A 134 -23.68 10.80 2.60
N TYR A 135 -24.88 11.12 3.08
CA TYR A 135 -26.12 10.83 2.37
C TYR A 135 -26.31 11.81 1.22
N ALA A 136 -26.34 11.31 0.01
CA ALA A 136 -26.29 12.11 -1.23
C ALA A 136 -27.23 11.53 -2.33
N PRO A 137 -28.55 11.38 -2.09
CA PRO A 137 -29.47 10.76 -3.03
C PRO A 137 -29.61 11.52 -4.34
N HIS A 138 -29.22 12.79 -4.38
CA HIS A 138 -29.31 13.68 -5.54
C HIS A 138 -27.94 14.22 -5.99
N GLY A 139 -26.86 13.51 -5.65
CA GLY A 139 -25.50 13.88 -5.96
C GLY A 139 -24.79 14.63 -4.83
N LEU A 140 -23.46 14.58 -4.90
CA LEU A 140 -22.58 15.11 -3.85
C LEU A 140 -22.71 16.64 -3.68
N LEU A 141 -22.84 17.39 -4.78
CA LEU A 141 -23.02 18.84 -4.72
C LEU A 141 -24.29 19.20 -3.95
N ARG A 142 -25.40 18.52 -4.22
CA ARG A 142 -26.67 18.74 -3.52
C ARG A 142 -26.61 18.34 -2.06
N ALA A 143 -25.84 17.31 -1.74
CA ALA A 143 -25.59 16.92 -0.35
C ALA A 143 -24.83 18.01 0.41
N PHE A 144 -23.81 18.62 -0.19
CA PHE A 144 -23.09 19.75 0.41
C PHE A 144 -24.00 20.97 0.62
N GLU A 145 -24.81 21.32 -0.36
CA GLU A 145 -25.78 22.43 -0.25
C GLU A 145 -26.81 22.16 0.87
N ALA A 146 -27.31 20.92 0.96
CA ALA A 146 -28.26 20.54 2.01
C ALA A 146 -27.61 20.61 3.41
N TYR A 147 -26.39 20.08 3.54
CA TYR A 147 -25.63 20.13 4.77
C TYR A 147 -25.36 21.58 5.23
N GLU A 148 -24.93 22.47 4.33
CA GLU A 148 -24.71 23.88 4.65
C GLU A 148 -25.97 24.59 5.12
N ARG A 149 -27.09 24.29 4.48
CA ARG A 149 -28.38 24.86 4.87
C ARG A 149 -28.78 24.40 6.27
N GLU A 150 -28.73 23.10 6.55
CA GLU A 150 -29.07 22.53 7.85
C GLU A 150 -28.15 23.05 8.95
N ALA A 151 -26.87 23.13 8.71
CA ALA A 151 -25.88 23.67 9.61
C ALA A 151 -26.14 25.15 9.91
N SER A 152 -26.53 25.93 8.92
CA SER A 152 -26.86 27.34 9.08
C SER A 152 -28.15 27.54 9.89
N GLU A 153 -29.17 26.69 9.67
CA GLU A 153 -30.45 26.74 10.37
C GLU A 153 -30.31 26.30 11.84
N SER A 154 -29.48 25.29 12.11
CA SER A 154 -29.24 24.83 13.49
C SER A 154 -28.31 25.71 14.30
N GLY A 155 -27.58 26.60 13.63
CA GLY A 155 -26.56 27.44 14.26
C GLY A 155 -25.30 26.64 14.72
N GLU A 156 -25.23 25.37 14.39
CA GLU A 156 -24.14 24.47 14.83
C GLU A 156 -22.92 24.49 13.94
N CYS A 157 -23.08 24.88 12.68
CA CYS A 157 -22.02 24.81 11.68
C CYS A 157 -22.15 25.93 10.66
N ILE A 158 -21.18 26.81 10.59
CA ILE A 158 -21.04 27.77 9.49
C ILE A 158 -19.80 27.33 8.68
N PRO A 159 -19.96 26.95 7.40
CA PRO A 159 -18.82 26.72 6.54
C PRO A 159 -17.94 27.96 6.52
N GLN A 160 -16.69 27.78 6.90
CA GLN A 160 -15.73 28.87 6.83
C GLN A 160 -15.15 28.92 5.42
N VAL A 161 -15.19 30.10 4.84
CA VAL A 161 -14.50 30.41 3.61
C VAL A 161 -13.14 30.99 3.96
N ARG A 162 -12.05 30.34 3.53
CA ARG A 162 -10.68 30.85 3.68
C ARG A 162 -10.01 30.83 2.32
N ASP A 163 -9.36 31.94 1.98
CA ASP A 163 -8.60 32.10 0.73
C ASP A 163 -9.38 31.68 -0.53
N GLY A 164 -10.71 31.89 -0.51
CA GLY A 164 -11.58 31.52 -1.59
C GLY A 164 -12.03 30.06 -1.61
N GLU A 165 -11.73 29.27 -0.60
CA GLU A 165 -12.09 27.86 -0.49
C GLU A 165 -13.13 27.61 0.60
N ARG A 166 -14.05 26.68 0.33
CA ARG A 166 -14.90 26.13 1.37
C ARG A 166 -14.09 25.28 2.32
N CYS A 167 -14.22 25.55 3.59
CA CYS A 167 -13.56 24.73 4.60
C CYS A 167 -14.56 24.44 5.72
N TYR A 168 -14.96 23.21 5.86
CA TYR A 168 -15.82 22.75 6.94
C TYR A 168 -15.02 22.54 8.23
N LEU A 169 -14.27 23.53 8.65
CA LEU A 169 -13.44 23.45 9.85
C LEU A 169 -14.30 23.17 11.09
N GLY A 170 -13.94 22.14 11.84
CA GLY A 170 -14.64 21.70 13.03
C GLY A 170 -15.98 21.00 12.77
N THR A 171 -16.43 21.02 11.52
CA THR A 171 -17.69 20.45 11.07
C THR A 171 -17.55 19.63 9.79
N ALA A 172 -16.41 19.67 9.11
CA ALA A 172 -16.07 18.81 7.98
C ALA A 172 -16.26 17.34 8.32
N ILE A 173 -15.94 16.98 9.56
CA ILE A 173 -16.20 15.64 10.12
C ILE A 173 -17.70 15.31 10.16
N ARG A 174 -18.58 16.31 10.10
CA ARG A 174 -20.04 16.10 10.14
C ARG A 174 -20.66 15.98 8.74
N ALA A 175 -20.10 16.58 7.70
CA ALA A 175 -20.57 16.39 6.35
C ALA A 175 -20.37 14.93 5.93
N PHE A 176 -19.17 14.41 6.16
CA PHE A 176 -18.88 12.99 6.06
C PHE A 176 -18.86 12.36 7.46
N HIS A 177 -19.82 11.51 7.75
CA HIS A 177 -19.90 10.79 9.02
C HIS A 177 -18.92 9.62 9.00
N ALA A 178 -18.07 9.56 10.01
CA ALA A 178 -17.08 8.48 10.14
C ALA A 178 -17.72 7.20 10.67
N ASP A 179 -17.29 6.05 10.15
CA ASP A 179 -17.61 4.76 10.78
C ASP A 179 -17.05 4.72 12.20
N LYS A 180 -17.88 4.34 13.15
CA LYS A 180 -17.47 4.22 14.56
C LYS A 180 -16.57 3.02 14.84
N LYS A 181 -16.46 2.11 13.87
CA LYS A 181 -15.50 1.00 13.90
C LYS A 181 -14.16 1.35 13.26
N ASN A 182 -13.96 2.57 12.78
CA ASN A 182 -12.68 2.98 12.21
C ASN A 182 -11.52 2.71 13.19
N PRO A 183 -10.40 2.26 12.67
CA PRO A 183 -10.11 1.94 11.26
C PRO A 183 -10.82 0.66 10.79
N ILE A 184 -11.33 0.68 9.54
CA ILE A 184 -11.94 -0.51 8.93
C ILE A 184 -10.91 -1.58 8.56
N LEU A 185 -9.64 -1.19 8.45
CA LEU A 185 -8.51 -2.05 8.22
C LEU A 185 -7.25 -1.47 8.87
N THR A 186 -6.60 -2.28 9.69
CA THR A 186 -5.26 -2.01 10.25
C THR A 186 -4.71 -3.30 10.87
N HIS A 187 -3.39 -3.44 10.95
CA HIS A 187 -2.76 -4.55 11.68
C HIS A 187 -2.01 -4.10 12.94
N ARG A 188 -1.92 -2.79 13.22
CA ARG A 188 -1.23 -2.26 14.41
C ARG A 188 -1.70 -2.86 15.72
N HIS A 189 -2.99 -3.20 15.83
CA HIS A 189 -3.58 -3.79 17.04
C HIS A 189 -3.22 -5.27 17.25
N LEU A 190 -2.67 -5.95 16.24
CA LEU A 190 -2.26 -7.34 16.31
C LEU A 190 -0.87 -7.52 16.95
N GLY A 191 -0.14 -6.41 17.13
CA GLY A 191 1.18 -6.39 17.74
C GLY A 191 2.29 -6.92 16.83
N LEU A 192 3.52 -6.83 17.32
CA LEU A 192 4.73 -7.14 16.55
C LEU A 192 4.93 -8.63 16.23
N SER A 193 4.11 -9.53 16.75
CA SER A 193 4.14 -10.94 16.37
C SER A 193 3.42 -11.25 15.06
N GLU A 194 2.61 -10.31 14.57
CA GLU A 194 1.95 -10.41 13.27
C GLU A 194 2.94 -10.11 12.16
N PRO A 195 3.20 -11.06 11.23
CA PRO A 195 4.20 -10.85 10.19
C PRO A 195 3.76 -9.91 9.07
N LEU A 196 2.47 -9.68 8.89
CA LEU A 196 1.94 -8.73 7.93
C LEU A 196 1.59 -7.44 8.65
N GLN A 197 2.33 -6.38 8.40
CA GLN A 197 2.21 -5.08 9.03
C GLN A 197 1.97 -3.97 8.01
N CYS A 198 1.84 -2.73 8.48
CA CYS A 198 1.74 -1.52 7.64
C CYS A 198 0.56 -1.57 6.65
N VAL A 199 -0.57 -2.14 7.08
CA VAL A 199 -1.72 -2.40 6.22
C VAL A 199 -2.63 -1.19 6.14
N GLY A 200 -2.90 -0.71 4.93
CA GLY A 200 -3.75 0.45 4.64
C GLY A 200 -3.63 0.87 3.17
N HIS A 201 -3.98 2.12 2.87
CA HIS A 201 -3.96 2.71 1.54
C HIS A 201 -4.78 1.86 0.56
N ALA A 202 -6.05 1.71 0.89
CA ALA A 202 -6.93 0.76 0.24
C ALA A 202 -7.85 1.42 -0.76
N ASP A 203 -8.19 0.67 -1.79
CA ASP A 203 -9.16 1.01 -2.82
C ASP A 203 -10.25 -0.07 -2.91
N LEU A 204 -11.51 0.32 -3.13
CA LEU A 204 -12.63 -0.60 -3.29
C LEU A 204 -12.85 -0.94 -4.76
N LEU A 205 -13.10 -2.21 -5.02
CA LEU A 205 -13.40 -2.76 -6.33
C LEU A 205 -14.70 -3.56 -6.30
N LEU A 206 -15.64 -3.23 -7.18
CA LEU A 206 -16.82 -4.08 -7.42
C LEU A 206 -16.54 -5.05 -8.57
N HIS A 207 -16.34 -6.33 -8.23
CA HIS A 207 -16.26 -7.37 -9.24
C HIS A 207 -17.68 -7.83 -9.62
N PRO A 208 -18.02 -7.95 -10.92
CA PRO A 208 -19.40 -8.21 -11.36
C PRO A 208 -19.99 -9.52 -10.87
N GLU A 209 -19.14 -10.53 -10.60
CA GLU A 209 -19.60 -11.85 -10.13
C GLU A 209 -19.25 -12.08 -8.65
N LEU A 210 -18.12 -11.58 -8.17
CA LEU A 210 -17.61 -11.85 -6.82
C LEU A 210 -18.02 -10.79 -5.77
N GLY A 211 -18.70 -9.72 -6.21
CA GLY A 211 -19.10 -8.64 -5.31
C GLY A 211 -17.95 -7.70 -4.96
N TRP A 212 -18.01 -7.08 -3.78
CA TRP A 212 -17.05 -6.06 -3.36
C TRP A 212 -15.76 -6.65 -2.82
N TRP A 213 -14.68 -6.04 -3.24
CA TRP A 213 -13.31 -6.35 -2.79
C TRP A 213 -12.59 -5.07 -2.42
N LEU A 214 -11.57 -5.22 -1.59
CA LEU A 214 -10.65 -4.18 -1.23
C LEU A 214 -9.25 -4.61 -1.67
N VAL A 215 -8.51 -3.68 -2.29
CA VAL A 215 -7.09 -3.84 -2.62
C VAL A 215 -6.32 -2.88 -1.73
N CYS A 216 -5.32 -3.36 -1.01
CA CYS A 216 -4.55 -2.53 -0.08
C CYS A 216 -3.06 -2.83 -0.17
N LEU A 217 -2.27 -2.00 0.48
CA LEU A 217 -0.84 -2.20 0.68
C LEU A 217 -0.57 -2.86 2.03
N GLY A 218 0.53 -3.60 2.10
CA GLY A 218 1.04 -4.17 3.33
C GLY A 218 2.51 -4.54 3.18
N VAL A 219 3.17 -4.82 4.28
CA VAL A 219 4.58 -5.19 4.36
C VAL A 219 4.72 -6.49 5.12
N ARG A 220 5.40 -7.47 4.52
CA ARG A 220 5.75 -8.71 5.20
C ARG A 220 7.05 -8.52 5.96
N GLU A 221 6.93 -8.54 7.26
CA GLU A 221 8.07 -8.49 8.16
C GLU A 221 8.65 -9.89 8.33
N THR A 222 9.97 -9.98 8.30
CA THR A 222 10.63 -11.20 8.75
C THR A 222 10.58 -11.25 10.27
N ARG A 223 10.31 -12.41 10.81
CA ARG A 223 10.45 -12.65 12.24
C ARG A 223 11.93 -12.74 12.58
N GLY A 224 12.61 -11.59 12.56
CA GLY A 224 14.03 -11.52 12.87
C GLY A 224 14.30 -12.12 14.24
N LYS A 225 15.06 -13.19 14.28
CA LYS A 225 15.59 -13.77 15.52
C LYS A 225 16.69 -12.90 16.14
N HIS A 226 16.99 -11.78 15.52
CA HIS A 226 18.06 -10.89 15.91
C HIS A 226 17.48 -9.63 16.53
N ASP A 227 17.61 -9.52 17.84
CA ASP A 227 17.45 -8.31 18.66
C ASP A 227 16.04 -7.66 18.64
N GLY A 228 15.01 -8.36 18.14
CA GLY A 228 13.63 -7.85 18.15
C GLY A 228 13.35 -6.82 17.06
N GLU A 229 14.25 -6.61 16.09
CA GLU A 229 14.01 -5.78 14.94
C GLU A 229 13.10 -6.51 13.94
N LEU A 230 12.05 -5.82 13.49
CA LEU A 230 11.23 -6.23 12.36
C LEU A 230 11.87 -5.65 11.10
N LEU A 231 12.16 -6.52 10.13
CA LEU A 231 12.83 -6.14 8.89
C LEU A 231 12.02 -6.67 7.69
N SER A 232 11.89 -5.85 6.66
CA SER A 232 11.18 -6.21 5.44
C SER A 232 12.13 -6.22 4.24
N TYR A 233 12.09 -7.30 3.47
CA TYR A 233 12.91 -7.46 2.25
C TYR A 233 12.08 -7.47 0.97
N LEU A 234 10.79 -7.73 1.10
CA LEU A 234 9.90 -7.82 -0.07
C LEU A 234 9.31 -6.46 -0.46
N GLY A 235 9.54 -5.42 0.38
CA GLY A 235 8.95 -4.11 0.20
C GLY A 235 7.43 -4.13 0.36
N ARG A 236 6.75 -3.12 -0.15
CA ARG A 236 5.29 -3.09 -0.16
C ARG A 236 4.73 -4.08 -1.17
N GLU A 237 3.75 -4.85 -0.73
CA GLU A 237 2.98 -5.78 -1.54
C GLU A 237 1.52 -5.36 -1.57
N SER A 238 0.83 -5.74 -2.64
CA SER A 238 -0.62 -5.56 -2.76
C SER A 238 -1.34 -6.79 -2.24
N PHE A 239 -2.35 -6.56 -1.42
CA PHE A 239 -3.22 -7.58 -0.85
C PHE A 239 -4.66 -7.32 -1.28
N VAL A 240 -5.45 -8.38 -1.33
CA VAL A 240 -6.88 -8.30 -1.63
C VAL A 240 -7.69 -8.86 -0.46
N ALA A 241 -8.86 -8.29 -0.23
CA ALA A 241 -9.77 -8.75 0.80
C ALA A 241 -11.23 -8.66 0.31
N PRO A 242 -12.07 -9.66 0.58
CA PRO A 242 -13.50 -9.55 0.32
C PRO A 242 -14.14 -8.52 1.28
N VAL A 243 -15.12 -7.79 0.77
CA VAL A 243 -15.85 -6.77 1.53
C VAL A 243 -17.33 -7.10 1.53
N SER A 244 -17.93 -7.13 2.71
CA SER A 244 -19.37 -7.11 2.91
C SER A 244 -19.84 -5.74 3.37
N TRP A 245 -21.13 -5.47 3.26
CA TRP A 245 -21.75 -4.23 3.73
C TRP A 245 -22.64 -4.55 4.91
N GLU A 246 -22.39 -3.91 6.05
CA GLU A 246 -23.09 -4.20 7.29
C GLU A 246 -23.45 -2.92 8.03
N HIS A 247 -24.62 -2.91 8.64
CA HIS A 247 -24.99 -1.86 9.56
C HIS A 247 -24.18 -1.98 10.86
N ASN A 248 -23.60 -0.87 11.28
CA ASN A 248 -22.98 -0.80 12.58
C ASN A 248 -24.07 -0.49 13.64
N PRO A 249 -24.28 -1.35 14.63
CA PRO A 249 -25.23 -1.07 15.71
C PRO A 249 -24.97 0.24 16.45
N ALA A 250 -23.74 0.75 16.40
CA ALA A 250 -23.40 2.04 17.00
C ALA A 250 -23.88 3.25 16.18
N ASP A 251 -24.25 3.05 14.90
CA ASP A 251 -24.86 4.10 14.06
C ASP A 251 -26.35 4.26 14.32
N TRP A 252 -26.95 3.32 15.03
CA TRP A 252 -28.33 3.43 15.48
C TRP A 252 -28.41 4.54 16.53
N LYS A 253 -28.13 5.74 16.11
CA LYS A 253 -28.55 6.90 16.87
C LYS A 253 -30.07 6.93 16.84
N LEU A 254 -30.62 6.89 18.00
CA LEU A 254 -31.95 7.41 18.16
C LEU A 254 -31.81 8.91 17.86
N ASP A 255 -32.51 9.39 16.83
CA ASP A 255 -32.78 10.81 16.72
C ASP A 255 -33.41 11.29 18.05
N GLY A 256 -33.50 12.57 18.28
CA GLY A 256 -34.12 13.10 19.49
C GLY A 256 -35.55 12.58 19.78
N ASN A 257 -36.16 11.83 18.83
CA ASN A 257 -37.47 11.22 18.89
C ASN A 257 -37.42 9.70 19.05
N GLY A 258 -36.21 9.09 19.05
CA GLY A 258 -36.01 7.65 19.19
C GLY A 258 -36.12 6.85 17.88
N ALA A 259 -36.13 7.49 16.73
CA ALA A 259 -36.05 6.82 15.43
C ALA A 259 -34.62 6.53 15.04
N LEU A 260 -34.42 5.49 14.24
CA LEU A 260 -33.10 5.16 13.67
C LEU A 260 -32.72 6.23 12.63
N ASP A 261 -31.52 6.77 12.74
CA ASP A 261 -30.94 7.71 11.77
C ASP A 261 -30.38 6.92 10.56
N THR A 262 -31.24 6.14 9.93
CA THR A 262 -30.92 5.38 8.70
C THR A 262 -31.96 5.69 7.64
N HIS A 263 -31.52 5.85 6.42
CA HIS A 263 -32.39 6.00 5.25
C HIS A 263 -32.77 4.64 4.69
N GLU A 264 -33.94 4.56 4.06
CA GLU A 264 -34.36 3.35 3.33
C GLU A 264 -33.29 3.01 2.26
N GLY A 265 -32.85 1.75 2.20
CA GLY A 265 -31.79 1.34 1.28
C GLY A 265 -30.37 1.69 1.71
N ASP A 266 -30.16 2.09 2.97
CA ASP A 266 -28.82 2.29 3.54
C ASP A 266 -28.00 0.99 3.43
N PRO A 267 -26.86 0.96 2.70
CA PRO A 267 -26.03 -0.25 2.56
C PRO A 267 -25.24 -0.60 3.83
N GLY A 268 -25.15 0.30 4.79
CA GLY A 268 -24.28 0.16 5.97
C GLY A 268 -22.84 0.61 5.70
N TRP A 269 -21.87 -0.10 6.25
CA TRP A 269 -20.45 0.21 6.20
C TRP A 269 -19.66 -0.95 5.57
N PRO A 270 -18.51 -0.69 4.93
CA PRO A 270 -17.66 -1.75 4.40
C PRO A 270 -17.00 -2.51 5.55
N VAL A 271 -17.12 -3.83 5.49
CA VAL A 271 -16.52 -4.76 6.47
C VAL A 271 -15.58 -5.71 5.74
N THR A 272 -14.30 -5.63 6.07
CA THR A 272 -13.23 -6.42 5.46
C THR A 272 -13.16 -7.82 6.04
N CYS A 273 -12.95 -8.83 5.19
CA CYS A 273 -12.73 -10.22 5.58
C CYS A 273 -13.78 -10.74 6.57
N ALA A 274 -15.07 -10.45 6.34
CA ALA A 274 -16.18 -10.86 7.20
C ALA A 274 -15.99 -10.49 8.69
N GLY A 275 -15.36 -9.36 8.96
CA GLY A 275 -15.16 -8.84 10.32
C GLY A 275 -14.06 -9.52 11.13
N LEU A 276 -13.10 -10.20 10.49
CA LEU A 276 -11.96 -10.80 11.17
C LEU A 276 -11.06 -9.78 11.90
N GLY A 277 -11.21 -8.47 11.61
CA GLY A 277 -10.37 -7.41 12.17
C GLY A 277 -8.94 -7.38 11.63
N ARG A 278 -8.67 -8.17 10.58
CA ARG A 278 -7.37 -8.28 9.90
C ARG A 278 -7.56 -8.83 8.50
N LEU A 279 -6.53 -8.74 7.66
CA LEU A 279 -6.48 -9.49 6.41
C LEU A 279 -6.43 -11.00 6.68
N ALA A 280 -7.10 -11.76 5.83
CA ALA A 280 -7.06 -13.20 5.87
C ALA A 280 -5.74 -13.72 5.30
N ASP A 281 -5.23 -14.83 5.88
CA ASP A 281 -4.05 -15.53 5.35
C ASP A 281 -4.40 -16.34 4.09
N GLU A 282 -5.68 -16.68 3.93
CA GLU A 282 -6.20 -17.45 2.81
C GLU A 282 -7.64 -17.05 2.53
N ILE A 283 -7.99 -16.94 1.26
CA ILE A 283 -9.34 -16.68 0.79
C ILE A 283 -9.72 -17.82 -0.14
N THR A 284 -10.74 -18.58 0.24
CA THR A 284 -11.29 -19.64 -0.59
C THR A 284 -12.51 -19.11 -1.33
N VAL A 285 -12.51 -19.22 -2.64
CA VAL A 285 -13.68 -18.91 -3.49
C VAL A 285 -14.22 -20.22 -4.04
N THR A 286 -15.45 -20.55 -3.67
CA THR A 286 -16.13 -21.76 -4.15
C THR A 286 -17.31 -21.35 -5.02
N THR A 287 -17.39 -21.93 -6.23
CA THR A 287 -18.51 -21.71 -7.15
C THR A 287 -19.34 -22.98 -7.18
N GLU A 288 -20.61 -22.87 -6.82
CA GLU A 288 -21.60 -23.95 -6.85
C GLU A 288 -22.77 -23.55 -7.76
N ASP A 289 -23.68 -24.48 -8.07
CA ASP A 289 -24.79 -24.20 -8.96
C ASP A 289 -25.78 -23.14 -8.44
N ASP A 290 -25.76 -22.88 -7.12
CA ASP A 290 -26.60 -21.92 -6.41
C ASP A 290 -25.91 -20.60 -6.03
N GLY A 291 -24.60 -20.44 -6.36
CA GLY A 291 -23.89 -19.19 -6.10
C GLY A 291 -22.39 -19.31 -5.87
N ILE A 292 -21.82 -18.19 -5.43
CA ILE A 292 -20.41 -18.07 -5.08
C ILE A 292 -20.29 -17.84 -3.59
N THR A 293 -19.47 -18.66 -2.95
CA THR A 293 -19.13 -18.53 -1.53
C THR A 293 -17.68 -18.07 -1.39
N ILE A 294 -17.44 -17.03 -0.57
CA ILE A 294 -16.11 -16.48 -0.30
C ILE A 294 -15.83 -16.63 1.19
N GLU A 295 -14.84 -17.42 1.53
CA GLU A 295 -14.46 -17.72 2.92
C GLU A 295 -13.04 -17.21 3.22
N PRO A 296 -12.90 -16.08 3.93
CA PRO A 296 -11.60 -15.65 4.46
C PRO A 296 -11.24 -16.46 5.71
N ARG A 297 -9.98 -16.90 5.81
CA ARG A 297 -9.49 -17.71 6.94
C ARG A 297 -8.18 -17.19 7.48
N VAL A 298 -8.01 -17.23 8.79
CA VAL A 298 -6.75 -17.01 9.49
C VAL A 298 -6.16 -18.38 9.85
N LYS A 299 -4.92 -18.61 9.43
CA LYS A 299 -4.21 -19.86 9.76
C LYS A 299 -3.79 -19.84 11.23
N SER A 300 -4.07 -20.92 11.95
CA SER A 300 -3.77 -21.06 13.38
C SER A 300 -2.29 -21.19 13.71
N SER A 301 -1.44 -21.44 12.72
CA SER A 301 0.03 -21.39 12.85
C SER A 301 0.67 -21.06 11.52
N LEU A 302 1.58 -20.08 11.53
CA LEU A 302 2.51 -19.83 10.44
C LEU A 302 3.73 -20.76 10.48
N ALA A 303 3.74 -21.74 11.39
CA ALA A 303 4.81 -22.69 11.59
C ALA A 303 4.66 -23.92 10.67
N GLY A 304 4.82 -23.70 9.37
CA GLY A 304 5.17 -24.75 8.44
C GLY A 304 6.55 -24.45 7.87
N ASP A 305 7.36 -25.48 7.64
CA ASP A 305 8.57 -25.33 6.86
C ASP A 305 8.18 -24.72 5.49
N VAL A 306 8.48 -23.45 5.29
CA VAL A 306 8.21 -22.79 4.01
C VAL A 306 9.27 -23.26 3.04
N GLU A 307 8.85 -23.95 1.97
CA GLU A 307 9.79 -24.37 0.94
C GLU A 307 10.36 -23.16 0.21
N PRO A 308 11.71 -23.10 0.03
CA PRO A 308 12.36 -22.01 -0.70
C PRO A 308 11.84 -21.91 -2.14
N ALA A 309 11.62 -20.69 -2.58
CA ALA A 309 11.37 -20.42 -3.99
C ALA A 309 12.70 -20.51 -4.76
N LEU A 310 12.68 -21.12 -5.96
CA LEU A 310 13.82 -21.09 -6.88
C LEU A 310 13.67 -19.87 -7.79
N VAL A 311 14.69 -19.01 -7.81
CA VAL A 311 14.79 -17.90 -8.76
C VAL A 311 16.07 -18.07 -9.56
N ASP A 312 15.96 -18.49 -10.83
CA ASP A 312 17.08 -18.53 -11.76
C ASP A 312 17.12 -17.22 -12.56
N VAL A 313 18.07 -16.36 -12.22
CA VAL A 313 18.26 -15.06 -12.88
C VAL A 313 18.95 -15.18 -14.25
N ALA A 314 19.55 -16.33 -14.55
CA ALA A 314 20.22 -16.60 -15.83
C ALA A 314 19.29 -17.22 -16.89
N ASP A 315 18.14 -17.73 -16.51
CA ASP A 315 17.19 -18.44 -17.38
C ASP A 315 16.53 -17.54 -18.45
N GLY A 316 16.54 -16.22 -18.32
CA GLY A 316 15.88 -15.33 -19.30
C GLY A 316 14.34 -15.45 -19.31
N SER A 317 13.73 -16.37 -18.56
CA SER A 317 12.28 -16.52 -18.50
C SER A 317 11.61 -15.27 -17.91
N THR A 318 10.52 -14.80 -18.54
CA THR A 318 9.99 -13.46 -18.36
C THR A 318 8.87 -13.34 -17.31
N ASN A 319 8.72 -14.29 -16.42
CA ASN A 319 7.70 -14.21 -15.38
C ASN A 319 8.13 -13.29 -14.23
N GLY A 320 7.62 -12.06 -14.22
CA GLY A 320 7.86 -11.08 -13.16
C GLY A 320 8.20 -9.69 -13.69
N VAL A 321 8.20 -8.70 -12.81
CA VAL A 321 8.56 -7.32 -13.13
C VAL A 321 10.07 -7.24 -13.36
N VAL A 322 10.48 -6.85 -14.56
CA VAL A 322 11.88 -6.64 -14.93
C VAL A 322 12.17 -5.14 -14.85
N VAL A 323 13.10 -4.77 -13.99
CA VAL A 323 13.64 -3.42 -13.90
C VAL A 323 15.05 -3.42 -14.47
N ARG A 324 15.37 -2.50 -15.37
CA ARG A 324 16.73 -2.30 -15.88
C ARG A 324 17.37 -1.11 -15.20
N ASP A 325 18.62 -1.24 -14.83
CA ASP A 325 19.42 -0.15 -14.31
C ASP A 325 20.31 0.49 -15.39
N GLU A 326 21.07 1.51 -14.99
CA GLU A 326 21.99 2.24 -15.87
C GLU A 326 23.12 1.34 -16.46
N ARG A 327 23.35 0.17 -15.89
CA ARG A 327 24.31 -0.84 -16.34
C ARG A 327 23.70 -1.89 -17.25
N ASP A 328 22.45 -1.67 -17.67
CA ASP A 328 21.65 -2.60 -18.50
C ASP A 328 21.42 -3.98 -17.84
N VAL A 329 21.52 -4.06 -16.52
CA VAL A 329 21.20 -5.27 -15.77
C VAL A 329 19.69 -5.40 -15.63
N SER A 330 19.16 -6.55 -15.99
CA SER A 330 17.75 -6.87 -15.78
C SER A 330 17.57 -7.50 -14.40
N TYR A 331 16.74 -6.89 -13.57
CA TYR A 331 16.43 -7.35 -12.23
C TYR A 331 15.01 -7.89 -12.15
N ARG A 332 14.83 -8.92 -11.31
CA ARG A 332 13.53 -9.47 -10.93
C ARG A 332 13.32 -9.24 -9.45
N ARG A 333 12.11 -8.84 -9.08
CA ARG A 333 11.72 -8.72 -7.66
C ARG A 333 11.75 -10.09 -6.99
N ILE A 334 12.33 -10.17 -5.81
CA ILE A 334 12.22 -11.33 -4.94
C ILE A 334 10.83 -11.28 -4.31
N ALA A 335 9.98 -12.26 -4.67
CA ALA A 335 8.56 -12.23 -4.28
C ALA A 335 8.26 -13.05 -3.02
N LYS A 336 9.25 -13.80 -2.52
CA LYS A 336 9.07 -14.70 -1.36
C LYS A 336 10.43 -15.00 -0.71
N LEU A 337 10.44 -15.15 0.60
CA LEU A 337 11.54 -15.74 1.36
C LEU A 337 11.05 -17.04 2.03
N PRO A 338 11.90 -18.05 2.21
CA PRO A 338 13.27 -18.11 1.68
C PRO A 338 13.32 -18.23 0.15
N THR A 339 14.41 -17.74 -0.46
CA THR A 339 14.65 -17.79 -1.90
C THR A 339 16.03 -18.33 -2.18
N LEU A 340 16.11 -19.26 -3.14
CA LEU A 340 17.33 -19.86 -3.62
C LEU A 340 17.68 -19.33 -5.01
N MET A 341 18.89 -18.82 -5.17
CA MET A 341 19.37 -18.19 -6.40
C MET A 341 20.69 -18.83 -6.84
N PRO A 342 20.72 -19.59 -7.94
CA PRO A 342 21.96 -20.17 -8.47
C PRO A 342 22.98 -19.08 -8.82
N ILE A 343 24.24 -19.29 -8.44
CA ILE A 343 25.34 -18.43 -8.88
C ILE A 343 25.72 -18.84 -10.30
N PRO A 344 25.72 -17.91 -11.27
CA PRO A 344 26.04 -18.23 -12.65
C PRO A 344 27.51 -18.62 -12.80
N MET A 345 27.82 -19.52 -13.75
CA MET A 345 29.19 -19.96 -14.02
C MET A 345 30.03 -18.88 -14.73
N SER A 346 29.39 -17.95 -15.40
CA SER A 346 30.00 -16.72 -15.96
C SER A 346 29.13 -15.53 -15.60
N GLY A 347 29.77 -14.38 -15.29
CA GLY A 347 29.08 -13.21 -14.78
C GLY A 347 28.79 -13.30 -13.28
N SER A 348 27.86 -12.51 -12.80
CA SER A 348 27.59 -12.36 -11.38
C SER A 348 26.09 -12.36 -11.08
N LEU A 349 25.71 -12.98 -9.97
CA LEU A 349 24.43 -12.79 -9.31
C LEU A 349 24.49 -11.48 -8.50
N VAL A 350 23.55 -10.60 -8.71
CA VAL A 350 23.41 -9.36 -7.94
C VAL A 350 22.11 -9.42 -7.18
N ILE A 351 22.14 -9.19 -5.87
CA ILE A 351 20.97 -9.02 -4.99
C ILE A 351 21.03 -7.60 -4.48
N ARG A 352 20.01 -6.82 -4.74
CA ARG A 352 20.00 -5.39 -4.36
C ARG A 352 18.66 -4.92 -3.83
N GLN A 353 18.70 -3.97 -2.91
CA GLN A 353 17.57 -3.13 -2.51
C GLN A 353 17.58 -1.81 -3.33
N ASN A 354 18.75 -1.18 -3.45
CA ASN A 354 18.97 0.03 -4.23
C ASN A 354 20.43 0.12 -4.73
N SER A 355 20.86 1.27 -5.25
CA SER A 355 22.19 1.46 -5.83
C SER A 355 23.33 1.43 -4.80
N THR A 356 23.03 1.64 -3.52
CA THR A 356 24.01 1.71 -2.41
C THR A 356 23.87 0.56 -1.41
N HIS A 357 22.90 -0.35 -1.60
CA HIS A 357 22.67 -1.51 -0.73
C HIS A 357 22.47 -2.75 -1.61
N TYR A 358 23.56 -3.48 -1.82
CA TYR A 358 23.57 -4.67 -2.70
C TYR A 358 24.64 -5.67 -2.31
N ALA A 359 24.45 -6.91 -2.77
CA ALA A 359 25.42 -7.99 -2.70
C ALA A 359 25.66 -8.58 -4.09
N VAL A 360 26.92 -8.88 -4.40
CA VAL A 360 27.35 -9.52 -5.66
C VAL A 360 28.05 -10.84 -5.36
N PHE A 361 27.69 -11.89 -6.11
CA PHE A 361 28.30 -13.20 -6.01
C PHE A 361 28.72 -13.68 -7.38
N SER A 362 29.98 -14.13 -7.53
CA SER A 362 30.51 -14.62 -8.82
C SER A 362 31.41 -15.83 -8.64
N MET A 363 31.44 -16.69 -9.66
CA MET A 363 32.41 -17.79 -9.72
C MET A 363 33.78 -17.28 -10.20
N HIS A 364 34.85 -17.66 -9.50
CA HIS A 364 36.22 -17.41 -9.92
C HIS A 364 37.06 -18.64 -9.71
N GLY A 365 37.23 -19.42 -10.77
CA GLY A 365 37.84 -20.77 -10.69
C GLY A 365 36.95 -21.68 -9.82
N THR A 366 37.51 -22.17 -8.74
CA THR A 366 36.81 -23.00 -7.73
C THR A 366 36.23 -22.22 -6.57
N ASP A 367 36.33 -20.90 -6.58
CA ASP A 367 35.90 -20.06 -5.46
C ASP A 367 34.67 -19.25 -5.85
N VAL A 368 33.77 -19.04 -4.88
CA VAL A 368 32.76 -17.99 -4.93
C VAL A 368 33.34 -16.74 -4.31
N ARG A 369 33.45 -15.68 -5.10
CA ARG A 369 33.74 -14.33 -4.60
C ARG A 369 32.45 -13.61 -4.28
N TYR A 370 32.47 -12.82 -3.22
CA TYR A 370 31.36 -11.97 -2.86
C TYR A 370 31.83 -10.54 -2.54
N GLU A 371 30.95 -9.60 -2.77
CA GLU A 371 31.05 -8.21 -2.37
C GLU A 371 29.70 -7.78 -1.83
N MET A 372 29.69 -7.07 -0.71
CA MET A 372 28.49 -6.48 -0.09
C MET A 372 28.75 -4.99 0.10
N VAL A 373 27.79 -4.18 -0.32
CA VAL A 373 27.83 -2.73 -0.17
C VAL A 373 26.64 -2.29 0.68
N ASN A 374 26.92 -1.53 1.72
CA ASN A 374 25.97 -0.99 2.69
C ASN A 374 26.24 0.51 2.87
N GLY A 375 25.64 1.33 2.01
CA GLY A 375 25.94 2.76 1.95
C GLY A 375 27.40 3.02 1.52
N ASP A 376 28.16 3.66 2.40
CA ASP A 376 29.58 3.94 2.18
C ASP A 376 30.52 2.79 2.60
N ASP A 377 29.98 1.78 3.30
CA ASP A 377 30.74 0.63 3.76
C ASP A 377 30.71 -0.50 2.72
N SER A 378 31.82 -1.21 2.57
CA SER A 378 31.91 -2.38 1.72
C SER A 378 32.70 -3.51 2.37
N GLN A 379 32.26 -4.73 2.13
CA GLN A 379 32.94 -5.94 2.56
C GLN A 379 33.08 -6.88 1.37
N ALA A 380 34.26 -7.42 1.12
CA ALA A 380 34.49 -8.40 0.07
C ALA A 380 35.28 -9.61 0.60
N GLY A 381 35.10 -10.75 -0.02
CA GLY A 381 35.80 -11.97 0.33
C GLY A 381 35.61 -13.09 -0.70
N SER A 382 36.10 -14.28 -0.35
CA SER A 382 35.90 -15.49 -1.14
C SER A 382 35.74 -16.71 -0.26
N VAL A 383 35.04 -17.70 -0.78
CA VAL A 383 34.89 -19.03 -0.16
C VAL A 383 35.12 -20.10 -1.18
N ALA A 384 35.97 -21.09 -0.83
CA ALA A 384 36.29 -22.19 -1.74
C ALA A 384 35.14 -23.20 -1.86
N VAL A 385 34.81 -23.57 -3.09
CA VAL A 385 33.89 -24.64 -3.42
C VAL A 385 34.69 -25.91 -3.69
N GLN A 386 34.77 -26.78 -2.70
CA GLN A 386 35.74 -27.91 -2.73
C GLN A 386 35.43 -29.11 -3.63
N ALA A 387 34.47 -29.02 -4.56
CA ALA A 387 34.08 -30.17 -5.36
C ALA A 387 33.81 -29.82 -6.84
N ASP A 388 34.38 -30.60 -7.75
CA ASP A 388 34.04 -30.55 -9.17
C ASP A 388 32.59 -30.99 -9.42
N GLY A 389 31.88 -30.25 -10.27
CA GLY A 389 30.51 -30.58 -10.67
C GLY A 389 29.42 -30.07 -9.70
N VAL A 390 29.77 -29.29 -8.68
CA VAL A 390 28.85 -28.67 -7.75
C VAL A 390 28.39 -27.33 -8.29
N ARG A 391 27.08 -27.02 -8.15
CA ARG A 391 26.55 -25.68 -8.41
C ARG A 391 26.32 -24.95 -7.11
N PRO A 392 27.09 -23.90 -6.84
CA PRO A 392 26.79 -23.04 -5.69
C PRO A 392 25.57 -22.16 -5.95
N ALA A 393 24.84 -21.87 -4.89
CA ALA A 393 23.71 -20.96 -4.91
C ALA A 393 23.73 -20.06 -3.67
N VAL A 394 23.05 -18.95 -3.74
CA VAL A 394 22.75 -18.10 -2.58
C VAL A 394 21.35 -18.45 -2.09
N LEU A 395 21.25 -18.85 -0.84
CA LEU A 395 20.01 -18.91 -0.11
C LEU A 395 19.81 -17.57 0.63
N PHE A 396 18.77 -16.86 0.28
CA PHE A 396 18.31 -15.70 1.03
C PHE A 396 17.17 -16.15 1.93
N ASP A 397 17.44 -16.19 3.21
CA ASP A 397 16.51 -16.67 4.21
C ASP A 397 16.60 -15.78 5.45
N ASP A 398 15.45 -15.27 5.87
CA ASP A 398 15.38 -14.33 6.99
C ASP A 398 16.38 -13.18 6.80
N ASN A 399 17.20 -12.90 7.80
CA ASN A 399 18.20 -11.82 7.77
C ASN A 399 19.58 -12.27 7.27
N ARG A 400 19.65 -13.33 6.43
CA ARG A 400 20.92 -13.91 6.02
C ARG A 400 20.99 -14.24 4.54
N LEU A 401 22.16 -13.98 3.95
CA LEU A 401 22.58 -14.54 2.68
C LEU A 401 23.60 -15.66 2.93
N SER A 402 23.30 -16.86 2.47
CA SER A 402 24.16 -18.03 2.67
C SER A 402 24.58 -18.61 1.33
N VAL A 403 25.88 -18.75 1.10
CA VAL A 403 26.41 -19.53 -0.03
C VAL A 403 26.31 -21.00 0.35
N ILE A 404 25.53 -21.75 -0.42
CA ILE A 404 25.32 -23.18 -0.21
C ILE A 404 25.71 -23.98 -1.45
N VAL A 405 26.10 -25.23 -1.25
CA VAL A 405 26.44 -26.17 -2.31
C VAL A 405 25.79 -27.52 -2.04
N THR A 406 25.45 -28.25 -3.09
CA THR A 406 24.99 -29.64 -2.99
C THR A 406 25.95 -30.61 -3.67
N GLY A 407 25.89 -31.90 -3.34
CA GLY A 407 26.62 -32.94 -4.04
C GLY A 407 26.12 -33.18 -5.48
N MET A 408 26.91 -33.93 -6.25
CA MET A 408 26.87 -34.09 -7.73
C MET A 408 25.57 -34.61 -8.35
N HIS A 409 24.60 -35.05 -7.62
CA HIS A 409 23.35 -35.60 -8.16
C HIS A 409 22.22 -34.58 -8.17
N GLY A 410 22.32 -33.62 -9.08
CA GLY A 410 21.27 -32.81 -9.65
C GLY A 410 20.25 -32.22 -8.68
N LEU A 411 20.14 -30.94 -8.66
CA LEU A 411 18.98 -30.24 -8.13
C LEU A 411 17.72 -30.78 -8.79
N VAL A 412 16.86 -31.40 -8.00
CA VAL A 412 15.54 -31.79 -8.45
C VAL A 412 14.56 -30.66 -8.19
N ASP A 413 14.77 -29.95 -7.06
CA ASP A 413 14.00 -28.80 -6.62
C ASP A 413 14.75 -28.00 -5.53
N SER A 414 14.26 -26.81 -5.20
CA SER A 414 14.87 -25.92 -4.21
C SER A 414 14.88 -26.51 -2.80
N ALA A 415 13.82 -27.22 -2.41
CA ALA A 415 13.70 -27.81 -1.07
C ALA A 415 14.71 -28.96 -0.87
N THR A 416 14.93 -29.79 -1.89
CA THR A 416 15.96 -30.83 -1.89
C THR A 416 17.36 -30.23 -1.81
N PHE A 417 17.60 -29.12 -2.53
CA PHE A 417 18.87 -28.41 -2.48
C PHE A 417 19.16 -27.90 -1.06
N VAL A 418 18.23 -27.23 -0.46
CA VAL A 418 18.42 -26.68 0.91
C VAL A 418 18.62 -27.79 1.96
N ARG A 419 17.85 -28.88 1.87
CA ARG A 419 17.98 -30.03 2.79
C ARG A 419 19.31 -30.76 2.69
N GLN A 420 19.90 -30.82 1.50
CA GLN A 420 21.17 -31.52 1.23
C GLN A 420 22.35 -30.56 1.10
N GLY A 421 22.11 -29.27 1.11
CA GLY A 421 23.10 -28.24 0.92
C GLY A 421 24.05 -28.10 2.12
N GLN A 422 25.33 -27.98 1.81
CA GLN A 422 26.33 -27.56 2.79
C GLN A 422 26.48 -26.03 2.74
N VAL A 423 26.31 -25.38 3.89
CA VAL A 423 26.57 -23.94 4.01
C VAL A 423 28.07 -23.71 4.06
N LEU A 424 28.60 -22.95 3.12
CA LEU A 424 30.01 -22.57 3.04
C LEU A 424 30.27 -21.22 3.69
N LEU A 425 29.32 -20.29 3.54
CA LEU A 425 29.39 -18.94 4.05
C LEU A 425 27.99 -18.50 4.45
N SER A 426 27.85 -17.74 5.51
CA SER A 426 26.60 -17.06 5.86
C SER A 426 26.91 -15.65 6.35
N VAL A 427 26.30 -14.66 5.73
CA VAL A 427 26.51 -13.24 6.02
C VAL A 427 25.19 -12.57 6.43
N ASP A 428 25.31 -11.49 7.19
CA ASP A 428 24.17 -10.68 7.60
C ASP A 428 23.60 -9.93 6.38
N ALA A 429 22.29 -10.01 6.19
CA ALA A 429 21.59 -9.40 5.07
C ALA A 429 20.73 -8.20 5.48
N ARG A 430 20.77 -7.74 6.74
CA ARG A 430 19.93 -6.64 7.24
C ARG A 430 20.08 -5.37 6.42
N PHE A 431 21.28 -5.10 5.87
CA PHE A 431 21.52 -3.96 4.98
C PHE A 431 20.67 -3.97 3.70
N LEU A 432 20.06 -5.10 3.34
CA LEU A 432 19.14 -5.23 2.22
C LEU A 432 17.68 -5.01 2.63
N SER A 433 17.38 -4.78 3.89
CA SER A 433 16.02 -4.49 4.32
C SER A 433 15.59 -3.07 3.96
N THR A 434 14.29 -2.86 3.87
CA THR A 434 13.70 -1.54 3.64
C THR A 434 14.06 -0.56 4.76
N GLU A 435 14.14 -1.05 5.99
CA GLU A 435 14.42 -0.26 7.19
C GLU A 435 15.86 0.29 7.19
N TRP A 436 16.80 -0.45 6.60
CA TRP A 436 18.21 -0.03 6.50
C TRP A 436 18.51 0.75 5.22
N ALA A 437 18.00 0.25 4.10
CA ALA A 437 18.31 0.82 2.78
C ALA A 437 17.38 1.96 2.39
N GLY A 438 16.21 2.07 3.02
CA GLY A 438 15.14 2.97 2.64
C GLY A 438 14.38 2.51 1.40
N GLY A 439 13.28 3.20 1.09
CA GLY A 439 12.43 2.94 -0.08
C GLY A 439 11.33 1.90 0.18
N PHE A 440 10.64 1.49 -0.90
CA PHE A 440 9.46 0.63 -0.80
C PHE A 440 9.46 -0.52 -1.81
N VAL A 441 10.52 -0.66 -2.59
CA VAL A 441 10.52 -1.53 -3.77
C VAL A 441 10.76 -3.00 -3.42
N GLY A 442 11.48 -3.24 -2.32
CA GLY A 442 11.93 -4.58 -1.94
C GLY A 442 13.15 -5.06 -2.74
N CYS A 443 13.74 -6.16 -2.28
CA CYS A 443 14.92 -6.75 -2.88
C CYS A 443 14.67 -7.28 -4.28
N MET A 444 15.66 -7.11 -5.13
CA MET A 444 15.69 -7.60 -6.50
C MET A 444 16.92 -8.48 -6.72
N ALA A 445 16.77 -9.51 -7.54
CA ALA A 445 17.87 -10.34 -8.03
C ALA A 445 18.09 -10.10 -9.52
N GLY A 446 19.34 -9.99 -9.94
CA GLY A 446 19.74 -9.75 -11.33
C GLY A 446 20.99 -10.50 -11.73
N PHE A 447 21.22 -10.60 -13.03
CA PHE A 447 22.41 -11.16 -13.63
C PHE A 447 23.21 -10.06 -14.32
N MET A 448 24.48 -9.96 -13.96
CA MET A 448 25.45 -9.07 -14.58
C MET A 448 26.47 -9.92 -15.33
N ALA A 449 26.54 -9.74 -16.66
CA ALA A 449 27.42 -10.50 -17.56
C ALA A 449 28.92 -10.17 -17.37
#